data_fbadfde4d1e6c39b5cf1f17f61393ab0
#
_entry.id   fbadfde4d1e6c39b5cf1f17f61393ab0
#
_cell.length_a   1.000
_cell.length_b   1.000
_cell.length_c   1.000
_cell.angle_alpha   90.00
_cell.angle_beta   90.00
_cell.angle_gamma   90.00
#
_symmetry.space_group_name_H-M   'P 1'
#
loop_
_entity.id
_entity.type
_entity.pdbx_description
1 polymer ?
#
loop_
_entity_poly.entity_id
_entity_poly.type
_entity_poly.pdbx_seq_one_letter_code
_entity_poly.pdbx_strand_id
1 'polypeptide(L)'
;PAQFYTKLNGLISISGIEKLICVGPELKARNAIFETKEKLFFETTHDLLDKVLPEFFWNETILIKGSRKFEFEQIARFLEEKSHETVLEINLENLTHNVNYYKNLLEPTIKIMAMVKAFSYGSGTFEIASALQFQNISYLAVAYADEGVELRKKGIHLPIMVMNPSEDSFEALFRNNLEPEIYNFRILDSFSRALKKHFPYNKKFPIHLKINTGMNRLGFDLSEIDKLCNKINDVKQIKIASVFSHLVASDNNSFREFTLTQIQEFETVCNQLKQEIGDEFFRHLSNTSGIKNYPIASYEMVRLGIGMYGIGNSDEEKKILLPVGRLKTTINQIRKVSKEQTVGYNRAGKLNNDSFIATLPIGYADGFSRKLGNGVGKVYINGKLAPTIGNICMDMTMIDVSEINCLEGDEVIIFGPEYPIYNLAKNLDTIPYEVLTMVSQRVKRVFIHE
;
A
#
# COMPACT_ATOMS: atom_id res chain seq x y z
N PRO A 1 3.12 -4.58 41.14
CA PRO A 1 3.53 -3.38 40.39
C PRO A 1 5.07 -3.18 40.36
N ALA A 2 5.79 -3.26 41.50
CA ALA A 2 7.25 -3.02 41.53
C ALA A 2 8.02 -4.02 40.64
N GLN A 3 7.74 -5.31 40.71
CA GLN A 3 8.37 -6.35 39.89
C GLN A 3 8.21 -6.11 38.36
N PHE A 4 7.12 -5.49 37.93
CA PHE A 4 6.92 -5.14 36.52
C PHE A 4 7.92 -4.09 36.05
N TYR A 5 8.09 -3.02 36.83
CA TYR A 5 9.03 -1.95 36.49
C TYR A 5 10.51 -2.38 36.55
N THR A 6 10.85 -3.31 37.44
CA THR A 6 12.17 -3.93 37.48
C THR A 6 12.45 -4.77 36.22
N LYS A 7 11.46 -5.56 35.77
CA LYS A 7 11.55 -6.30 34.50
C LYS A 7 11.69 -5.36 33.30
N LEU A 8 10.90 -4.28 33.31
CA LEU A 8 10.95 -3.27 32.25
C LEU A 8 12.33 -2.61 32.18
N ASN A 9 12.91 -2.23 33.34
CA ASN A 9 14.27 -1.69 33.38
C ASN A 9 15.31 -2.68 32.83
N GLY A 10 15.19 -3.97 33.16
CA GLY A 10 16.06 -5.01 32.60
C GLY A 10 15.97 -5.10 31.07
N LEU A 11 14.79 -5.00 30.48
CA LEU A 11 14.61 -4.96 29.04
C LEU A 11 15.22 -3.71 28.42
N ILE A 12 15.01 -2.55 29.02
CA ILE A 12 15.59 -1.27 28.57
C ILE A 12 17.12 -1.36 28.55
N SER A 13 17.72 -1.88 29.61
CA SER A 13 19.19 -2.02 29.72
C SER A 13 19.76 -2.99 28.68
N ILE A 14 19.10 -4.14 28.44
CA ILE A 14 19.53 -5.14 27.44
C ILE A 14 19.38 -4.60 26.01
N SER A 15 18.37 -3.75 25.77
CA SER A 15 18.12 -3.16 24.44
C SER A 15 19.08 -2.02 24.09
N GLY A 16 19.99 -1.63 24.95
CA GLY A 16 20.98 -0.57 24.71
C GLY A 16 20.37 0.83 24.55
N ILE A 17 19.23 1.08 25.23
CA ILE A 17 18.55 2.37 25.19
C ILE A 17 19.38 3.39 25.97
N GLU A 18 19.82 4.44 25.29
CA GLU A 18 20.66 5.49 25.89
C GLU A 18 19.83 6.57 26.57
N LYS A 19 18.69 6.95 25.98
CA LYS A 19 17.79 8.01 26.45
C LYS A 19 16.42 7.44 26.74
N LEU A 20 15.88 7.66 27.93
CA LEU A 20 14.57 7.22 28.36
C LEU A 20 13.70 8.41 28.75
N ILE A 21 12.54 8.56 28.10
CA ILE A 21 11.54 9.56 28.45
C ILE A 21 10.28 8.84 28.92
N CYS A 22 9.86 9.14 30.14
CA CYS A 22 8.70 8.55 30.76
C CYS A 22 7.60 9.58 30.97
N VAL A 23 6.37 9.21 30.61
CA VAL A 23 5.16 10.03 30.81
C VAL A 23 4.18 9.28 31.72
N GLY A 24 3.75 9.96 32.75
CA GLY A 24 2.77 9.46 33.72
C GLY A 24 3.25 9.54 35.16
N PRO A 25 2.32 9.85 36.09
CA PRO A 25 2.66 10.07 37.50
C PRO A 25 3.27 8.84 38.17
N GLU A 26 2.83 7.62 37.79
CA GLU A 26 3.36 6.38 38.34
C GLU A 26 4.83 6.12 37.93
N LEU A 27 5.20 6.42 36.69
CA LEU A 27 6.58 6.30 36.21
C LEU A 27 7.47 7.36 36.84
N LYS A 28 6.99 8.58 36.95
CA LYS A 28 7.69 9.69 37.63
C LYS A 28 7.97 9.36 39.10
N ALA A 29 7.00 8.80 39.82
CA ALA A 29 7.16 8.37 41.23
C ALA A 29 8.19 7.23 41.41
N ARG A 30 8.50 6.48 40.32
CA ARG A 30 9.43 5.34 40.34
C ARG A 30 10.72 5.60 39.54
N ASN A 31 11.09 6.84 39.34
CA ASN A 31 12.24 7.26 38.53
C ASN A 31 13.56 6.58 38.92
N ALA A 32 13.72 6.25 40.21
CA ALA A 32 14.94 5.59 40.74
C ALA A 32 15.17 4.16 40.21
N ILE A 33 14.12 3.49 39.67
CA ILE A 33 14.22 2.11 39.18
C ILE A 33 14.96 2.05 37.84
N PHE A 34 14.88 3.12 37.04
CA PHE A 34 15.42 3.13 35.67
C PHE A 34 16.87 3.59 35.63
N GLU A 35 17.69 2.79 34.96
CA GLU A 35 19.16 3.00 34.81
C GLU A 35 19.50 3.19 33.32
N THR A 36 19.41 4.44 32.85
CA THR A 36 19.82 4.86 31.50
C THR A 36 20.75 6.05 31.59
N LYS A 37 21.57 6.30 30.55
CA LYS A 37 22.48 7.44 30.51
C LYS A 37 21.78 8.76 30.71
N GLU A 38 20.63 8.91 30.06
CA GLU A 38 19.78 10.08 30.14
C GLU A 38 18.34 9.66 30.41
N LYS A 39 17.67 10.30 31.35
CA LYS A 39 16.29 10.01 31.69
C LYS A 39 15.51 11.26 32.07
N LEU A 40 14.31 11.40 31.47
CA LEU A 40 13.36 12.49 31.73
C LEU A 40 12.01 11.91 32.14
N PHE A 41 11.32 12.60 33.05
CA PHE A 41 10.01 12.17 33.58
C PHE A 41 9.03 13.32 33.59
N PHE A 42 7.88 13.10 32.93
CA PHE A 42 6.78 14.04 32.84
C PHE A 42 5.51 13.44 33.44
N GLU A 43 4.60 14.28 33.92
CA GLU A 43 3.32 13.80 34.46
C GLU A 43 2.29 13.53 33.35
N THR A 44 2.30 14.37 32.34
CA THR A 44 1.39 14.29 31.18
C THR A 44 2.16 14.46 29.87
N THR A 45 1.54 14.09 28.77
CA THR A 45 2.06 14.36 27.42
C THR A 45 2.18 15.85 27.15
N HIS A 46 1.23 16.64 27.61
CA HIS A 46 1.26 18.11 27.49
C HIS A 46 2.48 18.71 28.22
N ASP A 47 2.78 18.24 29.43
CA ASP A 47 3.95 18.67 30.19
C ASP A 47 5.27 18.35 29.47
N LEU A 48 5.33 17.26 28.71
CA LEU A 48 6.47 16.92 27.85
C LEU A 48 6.55 17.90 26.66
N LEU A 49 5.46 18.12 25.95
CA LEU A 49 5.42 18.96 24.75
C LEU A 49 5.73 20.43 25.05
N ASP A 50 5.41 20.90 26.24
CA ASP A 50 5.70 22.28 26.69
C ASP A 50 7.19 22.47 27.05
N LYS A 51 7.88 21.42 27.47
CA LYS A 51 9.24 21.53 28.05
C LYS A 51 10.34 21.01 27.17
N VAL A 52 10.01 20.19 26.18
CA VAL A 52 11.00 19.57 25.28
C VAL A 52 10.81 20.15 23.88
N LEU A 53 11.89 20.64 23.28
CA LEU A 53 11.90 21.13 21.91
C LEU A 53 12.21 19.99 20.92
N PRO A 54 11.73 20.00 19.67
CA PRO A 54 12.03 18.97 18.67
C PRO A 54 13.53 18.73 18.47
N GLU A 55 14.35 19.79 18.56
CA GLU A 55 15.81 19.75 18.39
C GLU A 55 16.52 18.91 19.46
N PHE A 56 15.86 18.61 20.58
CA PHE A 56 16.36 17.68 21.60
C PHE A 56 16.55 16.26 21.06
N PHE A 57 15.83 15.90 20.00
CA PHE A 57 15.82 14.56 19.37
C PHE A 57 16.63 14.53 18.07
N TRP A 58 17.75 15.21 18.01
CA TRP A 58 18.56 15.29 16.81
C TRP A 58 19.25 13.96 16.46
N ASN A 59 18.99 13.45 15.24
CA ASN A 59 19.61 12.25 14.67
C ASN A 59 19.46 10.97 15.52
N GLU A 60 18.31 10.78 16.12
CA GLU A 60 17.98 9.65 16.98
C GLU A 60 16.90 8.74 16.38
N THR A 61 16.94 7.46 16.72
CA THR A 61 15.82 6.54 16.47
C THR A 61 14.95 6.50 17.72
N ILE A 62 13.70 6.91 17.61
CA ILE A 62 12.78 7.06 18.74
C ILE A 62 11.69 5.99 18.67
N LEU A 63 11.57 5.18 19.76
CA LEU A 63 10.43 4.28 19.96
C LEU A 63 9.44 4.93 20.91
N ILE A 64 8.25 5.25 20.39
CA ILE A 64 7.14 5.77 21.18
C ILE A 64 6.19 4.61 21.51
N LYS A 65 5.97 4.34 22.80
CA LYS A 65 5.10 3.26 23.27
C LYS A 65 4.40 3.61 24.56
N GLY A 66 3.07 3.53 24.58
CA GLY A 66 2.29 3.85 25.78
C GLY A 66 0.83 3.46 25.68
N SER A 67 0.08 3.71 26.77
CA SER A 67 -1.36 3.53 26.80
C SER A 67 -2.07 4.69 26.10
N ARG A 68 -3.17 4.42 25.40
CA ARG A 68 -4.01 5.42 24.68
C ARG A 68 -4.40 6.64 25.56
N LYS A 69 -4.57 6.45 26.85
CA LYS A 69 -4.89 7.53 27.80
C LYS A 69 -3.86 8.67 27.85
N PHE A 70 -2.64 8.43 27.35
CA PHE A 70 -1.58 9.44 27.32
C PHE A 70 -1.44 10.12 25.96
N GLU A 71 -2.25 9.74 24.97
CA GLU A 71 -2.30 10.38 23.64
C GLU A 71 -0.92 10.60 23.00
N PHE A 72 -0.08 9.57 22.99
CA PHE A 72 1.31 9.62 22.50
C PHE A 72 1.44 9.94 21.01
N GLU A 73 0.36 9.85 20.26
CA GLU A 73 0.23 10.38 18.90
C GLU A 73 0.52 11.89 18.83
N GLN A 74 0.27 12.65 19.91
CA GLN A 74 0.66 14.06 19.98
C GLN A 74 2.19 14.23 19.98
N ILE A 75 2.92 13.33 20.65
CA ILE A 75 4.39 13.32 20.65
C ILE A 75 4.90 12.98 19.24
N ALA A 76 4.30 11.98 18.59
CA ALA A 76 4.68 11.62 17.23
C ALA A 76 4.48 12.82 16.27
N ARG A 77 3.34 13.49 16.33
CA ARG A 77 3.07 14.72 15.54
C ARG A 77 4.03 15.86 15.85
N PHE A 78 4.41 16.03 17.10
CA PHE A 78 5.37 17.06 17.53
C PHE A 78 6.78 16.81 16.99
N LEU A 79 7.20 15.56 16.91
CA LEU A 79 8.51 15.14 16.40
C LEU A 79 8.55 15.06 14.87
N GLU A 80 7.40 15.05 14.22
CA GLU A 80 7.35 15.09 12.77
C GLU A 80 7.82 16.44 12.26
N GLU A 81 8.96 16.48 11.54
CA GLU A 81 9.30 17.65 10.74
C GLU A 81 8.19 17.91 9.74
N LYS A 82 7.38 18.94 9.99
CA LYS A 82 6.37 19.41 9.06
C LYS A 82 7.06 20.14 7.90
N SER A 83 7.67 19.39 7.01
CA SER A 83 8.22 19.95 5.77
C SER A 83 7.15 20.13 4.69
N HIS A 84 5.98 19.44 4.81
CA HIS A 84 4.87 19.51 3.87
C HIS A 84 3.53 19.41 4.60
N GLU A 85 2.60 20.33 4.31
CA GLU A 85 1.24 20.35 4.86
C GLU A 85 0.33 19.31 4.16
N THR A 86 0.73 18.87 2.94
CA THR A 86 0.03 17.81 2.21
C THR A 86 0.58 16.45 2.63
N VAL A 87 -0.29 15.60 3.17
CA VAL A 87 0.06 14.26 3.67
C VAL A 87 -0.94 13.20 3.21
N LEU A 88 -0.44 12.00 2.99
CA LEU A 88 -1.26 10.80 2.83
C LEU A 88 -1.20 10.00 4.13
N GLU A 89 -2.28 10.06 4.90
CA GLU A 89 -2.46 9.21 6.08
C GLU A 89 -2.79 7.78 5.64
N ILE A 90 -2.13 6.80 6.24
CA ILE A 90 -2.32 5.37 5.98
C ILE A 90 -2.72 4.70 7.28
N ASN A 91 -3.96 4.23 7.34
CA ASN A 91 -4.49 3.54 8.52
C ASN A 91 -4.21 2.04 8.44
N LEU A 92 -3.30 1.55 9.29
CA LEU A 92 -2.89 0.14 9.31
C LEU A 92 -3.91 -0.78 10.02
N GLU A 93 -4.77 -0.25 10.89
CA GLU A 93 -5.88 -1.01 11.46
C GLU A 93 -6.96 -1.26 10.40
N ASN A 94 -7.27 -0.28 9.57
CA ASN A 94 -8.18 -0.45 8.44
C ASN A 94 -7.64 -1.47 7.41
N LEU A 95 -6.32 -1.43 7.14
CA LEU A 95 -5.68 -2.46 6.32
C LEU A 95 -5.90 -3.87 6.92
N THR A 96 -5.66 -4.01 8.22
CA THR A 96 -5.85 -5.26 8.95
C THR A 96 -7.31 -5.73 8.93
N HIS A 97 -8.26 -4.83 9.15
CA HIS A 97 -9.69 -5.10 9.03
C HIS A 97 -10.05 -5.66 7.65
N ASN A 98 -9.59 -5.00 6.59
CA ASN A 98 -9.88 -5.39 5.22
C ASN A 98 -9.24 -6.76 4.87
N VAL A 99 -8.01 -7.01 5.30
CA VAL A 99 -7.35 -8.31 5.15
C VAL A 99 -8.15 -9.41 5.85
N ASN A 100 -8.61 -9.16 7.08
CA ASN A 100 -9.40 -10.11 7.83
C ASN A 100 -10.77 -10.37 7.21
N TYR A 101 -11.40 -9.36 6.60
CA TYR A 101 -12.62 -9.56 5.82
C TYR A 101 -12.40 -10.62 4.72
N TYR A 102 -11.35 -10.49 3.90
CA TYR A 102 -11.06 -11.47 2.86
C TYR A 102 -10.61 -12.82 3.41
N LYS A 103 -9.87 -12.87 4.52
CA LYS A 103 -9.55 -14.14 5.20
C LYS A 103 -10.80 -14.93 5.60
N ASN A 104 -11.80 -14.23 6.10
CA ASN A 104 -13.07 -14.85 6.54
C ASN A 104 -13.94 -15.37 5.38
N LEU A 105 -13.64 -14.98 4.14
CA LEU A 105 -14.29 -15.52 2.94
C LEU A 105 -13.61 -16.80 2.43
N LEU A 106 -12.46 -17.17 2.97
CA LEU A 106 -11.63 -18.27 2.50
C LEU A 106 -11.60 -19.40 3.54
N GLU A 107 -11.45 -20.63 3.05
CA GLU A 107 -11.13 -21.75 3.93
C GLU A 107 -9.76 -21.52 4.60
N PRO A 108 -9.57 -21.95 5.87
CA PRO A 108 -8.35 -21.67 6.64
C PRO A 108 -7.04 -22.19 5.99
N THR A 109 -7.14 -23.17 5.10
CA THR A 109 -6.01 -23.74 4.38
C THR A 109 -5.55 -22.94 3.17
N ILE A 110 -6.40 -22.02 2.67
CA ILE A 110 -6.11 -21.21 1.50
C ILE A 110 -5.16 -20.07 1.87
N LYS A 111 -4.04 -20.01 1.18
CA LYS A 111 -3.01 -19.00 1.37
C LYS A 111 -3.40 -17.68 0.70
N ILE A 112 -2.89 -16.58 1.24
CA ILE A 112 -3.05 -15.26 0.63
C ILE A 112 -1.69 -14.74 0.19
N MET A 113 -1.61 -14.35 -1.09
CA MET A 113 -0.54 -13.54 -1.65
C MET A 113 -1.02 -12.09 -1.73
N ALA A 114 -0.39 -11.19 -0.97
CA ALA A 114 -0.74 -9.78 -0.95
C ALA A 114 0.05 -8.99 -1.99
N MET A 115 -0.65 -8.13 -2.74
CA MET A 115 -0.07 -7.32 -3.80
C MET A 115 0.47 -5.99 -3.23
N VAL A 116 1.79 -5.88 -3.10
CA VAL A 116 2.48 -4.70 -2.56
C VAL A 116 3.32 -3.95 -3.62
N LYS A 117 3.05 -4.21 -4.90
CA LYS A 117 3.70 -3.53 -6.04
C LYS A 117 3.36 -2.05 -6.11
N ALA A 118 4.16 -1.30 -6.88
CA ALA A 118 3.99 0.14 -7.11
C ALA A 118 3.91 0.91 -5.78
N PHE A 119 4.92 0.73 -4.92
CA PHE A 119 4.98 1.34 -3.60
C PHE A 119 3.72 1.04 -2.75
N SER A 120 3.28 -0.24 -2.76
CA SER A 120 2.01 -0.70 -2.17
C SER A 120 0.82 0.15 -2.61
N TYR A 121 0.62 0.26 -3.93
CA TYR A 121 -0.39 1.13 -4.53
C TYR A 121 -0.29 2.60 -4.06
N GLY A 122 0.93 3.10 -3.92
CA GLY A 122 1.18 4.46 -3.45
C GLY A 122 1.17 4.64 -1.93
N SER A 123 0.85 3.62 -1.15
CA SER A 123 0.62 3.71 0.30
C SER A 123 1.88 3.55 1.16
N GLY A 124 3.03 3.23 0.57
CA GLY A 124 4.28 2.97 1.31
C GLY A 124 4.61 1.48 1.42
N THR A 125 5.88 1.12 1.19
CA THR A 125 6.23 -0.29 0.94
C THR A 125 6.45 -1.08 2.21
N PHE A 126 7.31 -0.59 3.11
CA PHE A 126 7.77 -1.35 4.27
C PHE A 126 6.69 -1.51 5.34
N GLU A 127 6.01 -0.44 5.69
CA GLU A 127 5.03 -0.41 6.78
C GLU A 127 3.83 -1.31 6.43
N ILE A 128 3.37 -1.25 5.18
CA ILE A 128 2.32 -2.16 4.67
C ILE A 128 2.81 -3.60 4.68
N ALA A 129 4.00 -3.90 4.14
CA ALA A 129 4.54 -5.26 4.11
C ALA A 129 4.78 -5.81 5.52
N SER A 130 5.23 -4.97 6.45
CA SER A 130 5.42 -5.32 7.86
C SER A 130 4.09 -5.66 8.53
N ALA A 131 3.06 -4.82 8.36
CA ALA A 131 1.72 -5.09 8.88
C ALA A 131 1.16 -6.42 8.32
N LEU A 132 1.32 -6.68 7.03
CA LEU A 132 0.91 -7.93 6.39
C LEU A 132 1.68 -9.15 6.91
N GLN A 133 2.97 -9.01 7.20
CA GLN A 133 3.79 -10.06 7.80
C GLN A 133 3.27 -10.41 9.22
N PHE A 134 2.92 -9.42 10.04
CA PHE A 134 2.30 -9.64 11.35
C PHE A 134 0.91 -10.29 11.24
N GLN A 135 0.20 -10.06 10.14
CA GLN A 135 -1.09 -10.69 9.85
C GLN A 135 -0.96 -12.12 9.30
N ASN A 136 0.24 -12.73 9.30
CA ASN A 136 0.48 -14.07 8.79
C ASN A 136 0.02 -14.26 7.33
N ILE A 137 0.22 -13.26 6.48
CA ILE A 137 0.08 -13.41 5.03
C ILE A 137 1.17 -14.36 4.53
N SER A 138 0.85 -15.21 3.55
CA SER A 138 1.75 -16.27 3.12
C SER A 138 2.79 -15.83 2.09
N TYR A 139 2.44 -14.87 1.24
CA TYR A 139 3.27 -14.36 0.14
C TYR A 139 3.07 -12.87 -0.05
N LEU A 140 4.09 -12.19 -0.53
CA LEU A 140 3.98 -10.86 -1.12
C LEU A 140 4.24 -10.95 -2.63
N ALA A 141 3.66 -10.01 -3.41
CA ALA A 141 3.97 -9.88 -4.82
C ALA A 141 4.30 -8.43 -5.17
N VAL A 142 5.42 -8.25 -5.85
CA VAL A 142 5.94 -6.99 -6.35
C VAL A 142 5.99 -6.99 -7.89
N ALA A 143 6.09 -5.82 -8.51
CA ALA A 143 6.19 -5.73 -9.96
C ALA A 143 7.61 -6.04 -10.44
N TYR A 144 8.63 -5.48 -9.80
CA TYR A 144 10.03 -5.54 -10.20
C TYR A 144 10.94 -6.00 -9.07
N ALA A 145 12.13 -6.48 -9.43
CA ALA A 145 13.11 -6.99 -8.48
C ALA A 145 13.53 -5.94 -7.44
N ASP A 146 13.68 -4.67 -7.85
CA ASP A 146 14.12 -3.58 -6.97
C ASP A 146 13.16 -3.37 -5.79
N GLU A 147 11.84 -3.46 -6.01
CA GLU A 147 10.84 -3.39 -4.95
C GLU A 147 11.04 -4.53 -3.92
N GLY A 148 11.30 -5.75 -4.41
CA GLY A 148 11.58 -6.91 -3.54
C GLY A 148 12.89 -6.78 -2.78
N VAL A 149 13.94 -6.26 -3.42
CA VAL A 149 15.25 -5.98 -2.78
C VAL A 149 15.10 -4.96 -1.66
N GLU A 150 14.32 -3.90 -1.88
CA GLU A 150 14.04 -2.89 -0.86
C GLU A 150 13.34 -3.50 0.37
N LEU A 151 12.33 -4.34 0.14
CA LEU A 151 11.64 -5.06 1.22
C LEU A 151 12.58 -5.97 2.01
N ARG A 152 13.48 -6.71 1.33
CA ARG A 152 14.49 -7.56 1.98
C ARG A 152 15.45 -6.75 2.84
N LYS A 153 15.96 -5.62 2.32
CA LYS A 153 16.86 -4.71 3.08
C LYS A 153 16.21 -4.18 4.36
N LYS A 154 14.90 -4.01 4.35
CA LYS A 154 14.12 -3.55 5.51
C LYS A 154 13.65 -4.69 6.44
N GLY A 155 14.06 -5.95 6.19
CA GLY A 155 13.81 -7.08 7.10
C GLY A 155 12.50 -7.84 6.85
N ILE A 156 11.90 -7.72 5.69
CA ILE A 156 10.75 -8.57 5.30
C ILE A 156 11.25 -9.96 4.92
N HIS A 157 10.72 -11.00 5.57
CA HIS A 157 11.15 -12.40 5.40
C HIS A 157 10.14 -13.26 4.63
N LEU A 158 8.92 -12.79 4.42
CA LEU A 158 7.91 -13.52 3.64
C LEU A 158 8.44 -13.86 2.24
N PRO A 159 8.04 -14.97 1.62
CA PRO A 159 8.28 -15.22 0.20
C PRO A 159 7.77 -14.05 -0.64
N ILE A 160 8.56 -13.63 -1.64
CA ILE A 160 8.22 -12.49 -2.50
C ILE A 160 8.29 -12.94 -3.95
N MET A 161 7.15 -12.88 -4.63
CA MET A 161 7.03 -13.09 -6.07
C MET A 161 7.33 -11.81 -6.83
N VAL A 162 8.17 -11.89 -7.88
CA VAL A 162 8.47 -10.80 -8.80
C VAL A 162 7.75 -11.05 -10.12
N MET A 163 6.79 -10.17 -10.47
CA MET A 163 5.88 -10.38 -11.61
C MET A 163 6.49 -10.01 -12.97
N ASN A 164 7.48 -9.13 -13.02
CA ASN A 164 8.16 -8.73 -14.26
C ASN A 164 9.68 -8.85 -14.09
N PRO A 165 10.23 -10.07 -13.99
CA PRO A 165 11.66 -10.24 -13.91
C PRO A 165 12.31 -9.89 -15.26
N SER A 166 13.45 -9.20 -15.20
CA SER A 166 14.33 -8.96 -16.35
C SER A 166 15.60 -9.79 -16.25
N GLU A 167 16.27 -10.05 -17.35
CA GLU A 167 17.52 -10.81 -17.38
C GLU A 167 18.59 -10.17 -16.48
N ASP A 168 18.68 -8.85 -16.48
CA ASP A 168 19.62 -8.09 -15.64
C ASP A 168 19.31 -8.17 -14.14
N SER A 169 18.08 -8.55 -13.77
CA SER A 169 17.67 -8.69 -12.37
C SER A 169 17.94 -10.06 -11.76
N PHE A 170 18.28 -11.08 -12.54
CA PHE A 170 18.36 -12.46 -12.04
C PHE A 170 19.36 -12.66 -10.90
N GLU A 171 20.50 -11.99 -10.94
CA GLU A 171 21.47 -12.06 -9.84
C GLU A 171 20.92 -11.48 -8.54
N ALA A 172 20.16 -10.38 -8.62
CA ALA A 172 19.47 -9.79 -7.48
C ALA A 172 18.39 -10.72 -6.92
N LEU A 173 17.67 -11.45 -7.80
CA LEU A 173 16.70 -12.47 -7.37
C LEU A 173 17.38 -13.56 -6.55
N PHE A 174 18.51 -14.10 -7.02
CA PHE A 174 19.23 -15.15 -6.29
C PHE A 174 19.76 -14.68 -4.94
N ARG A 175 20.39 -13.49 -4.91
CA ARG A 175 20.97 -12.93 -3.68
C ARG A 175 19.92 -12.61 -2.60
N ASN A 176 18.71 -12.26 -3.02
CA ASN A 176 17.67 -11.81 -2.10
C ASN A 176 16.52 -12.82 -1.94
N ASN A 177 16.64 -14.04 -2.47
CA ASN A 177 15.59 -15.07 -2.45
C ASN A 177 14.24 -14.50 -2.90
N LEU A 178 14.23 -13.89 -4.11
CA LEU A 178 13.02 -13.37 -4.76
C LEU A 178 12.61 -14.31 -5.87
N GLU A 179 11.35 -14.69 -5.93
CA GLU A 179 10.83 -15.75 -6.75
C GLU A 179 10.23 -15.20 -8.06
N PRO A 180 10.83 -15.48 -9.25
CA PRO A 180 10.38 -14.87 -10.51
C PRO A 180 9.13 -15.52 -11.08
N GLU A 181 8.26 -14.70 -11.70
CA GLU A 181 7.28 -15.12 -12.68
C GLU A 181 8.00 -15.56 -13.97
N ILE A 182 7.67 -16.73 -14.49
CA ILE A 182 8.15 -17.24 -15.79
C ILE A 182 6.95 -17.35 -16.72
N TYR A 183 6.96 -16.59 -17.82
CA TYR A 183 5.80 -16.40 -18.67
C TYR A 183 6.03 -16.67 -20.16
N ASN A 184 7.28 -16.98 -20.57
CA ASN A 184 7.61 -17.40 -21.92
C ASN A 184 8.95 -18.16 -21.97
N PHE A 185 9.23 -18.79 -23.09
CA PHE A 185 10.45 -19.59 -23.26
C PHE A 185 11.74 -18.78 -23.23
N ARG A 186 11.74 -17.54 -23.71
CA ARG A 186 12.91 -16.67 -23.67
C ARG A 186 13.37 -16.41 -22.22
N ILE A 187 12.43 -16.06 -21.34
CA ILE A 187 12.73 -15.85 -19.92
C ILE A 187 13.13 -17.17 -19.24
N LEU A 188 12.44 -18.28 -19.54
CA LEU A 188 12.79 -19.59 -19.01
C LEU A 188 14.23 -20.00 -19.39
N ASP A 189 14.59 -19.87 -20.67
CA ASP A 189 15.91 -20.22 -21.17
C ASP A 189 17.02 -19.33 -20.59
N SER A 190 16.77 -18.01 -20.50
CA SER A 190 17.71 -17.05 -19.92
C SER A 190 17.88 -17.28 -18.41
N PHE A 191 16.78 -17.52 -17.69
CA PHE A 191 16.82 -17.82 -16.26
C PHE A 191 17.54 -19.14 -15.98
N SER A 192 17.31 -20.16 -16.79
CA SER A 192 18.00 -21.45 -16.70
C SER A 192 19.51 -21.33 -16.91
N ARG A 193 19.95 -20.48 -17.85
CA ARG A 193 21.39 -20.16 -18.03
C ARG A 193 21.96 -19.45 -16.82
N ALA A 194 21.23 -18.46 -16.28
CA ALA A 194 21.65 -17.73 -15.09
C ALA A 194 21.75 -18.63 -13.85
N LEU A 195 20.79 -19.55 -13.66
CA LEU A 195 20.85 -20.57 -12.59
C LEU A 195 22.13 -21.41 -12.67
N LYS A 196 22.47 -21.92 -13.84
CA LYS A 196 23.69 -22.74 -14.05
C LYS A 196 24.96 -21.97 -13.72
N LYS A 197 24.98 -20.66 -13.90
CA LYS A 197 26.14 -19.79 -13.70
C LYS A 197 26.27 -19.28 -12.26
N HIS A 198 25.16 -18.94 -11.61
CA HIS A 198 25.16 -18.17 -10.38
C HIS A 198 24.53 -18.87 -9.17
N PHE A 199 23.85 -20.02 -9.36
CA PHE A 199 23.14 -20.71 -8.29
C PHE A 199 23.67 -22.12 -8.06
N PRO A 200 23.76 -22.61 -6.80
CA PRO A 200 24.30 -23.93 -6.49
C PRO A 200 23.57 -25.06 -7.22
N TYR A 201 24.31 -25.94 -7.88
CA TYR A 201 23.75 -27.02 -8.72
C TYR A 201 22.88 -28.02 -7.94
N ASN A 202 23.17 -28.23 -6.67
CA ASN A 202 22.47 -29.16 -5.79
C ASN A 202 21.22 -28.55 -5.10
N LYS A 203 20.84 -27.32 -5.42
CA LYS A 203 19.66 -26.66 -4.90
C LYS A 203 18.67 -26.36 -6.01
N LYS A 204 17.39 -26.35 -5.65
CA LYS A 204 16.31 -25.93 -6.55
C LYS A 204 15.86 -24.50 -6.20
N PHE A 205 15.68 -23.67 -7.21
CA PHE A 205 15.18 -22.29 -7.06
C PHE A 205 13.69 -22.23 -7.38
N PRO A 206 12.86 -21.61 -6.51
CA PRO A 206 11.42 -21.52 -6.73
C PRO A 206 11.09 -20.51 -7.85
N ILE A 207 10.15 -20.92 -8.71
CA ILE A 207 9.58 -20.07 -9.78
C ILE A 207 8.07 -20.17 -9.80
N HIS A 208 7.42 -19.19 -10.41
CA HIS A 208 5.98 -19.14 -10.62
C HIS A 208 5.67 -19.18 -12.11
N LEU A 209 4.95 -20.20 -12.56
CA LEU A 209 4.58 -20.34 -13.98
C LEU A 209 3.30 -19.58 -14.28
N LYS A 210 3.37 -18.67 -15.24
CA LYS A 210 2.21 -17.92 -15.73
C LYS A 210 1.59 -18.60 -16.94
N ILE A 211 0.30 -18.86 -16.87
CA ILE A 211 -0.51 -19.41 -17.96
C ILE A 211 -1.43 -18.33 -18.53
N ASN A 212 -1.54 -18.25 -19.85
CA ASN A 212 -2.49 -17.40 -20.53
C ASN A 212 -3.81 -18.15 -20.73
N THR A 213 -4.85 -17.75 -20.01
CA THR A 213 -6.23 -18.25 -20.15
C THR A 213 -7.17 -17.17 -20.64
N GLY A 214 -6.70 -16.24 -21.50
CA GLY A 214 -7.53 -15.24 -22.13
C GLY A 214 -7.27 -13.78 -21.74
N MET A 215 -6.31 -13.49 -20.82
CA MET A 215 -5.89 -12.10 -20.55
C MET A 215 -5.04 -11.53 -21.69
N ASN A 216 -4.34 -12.37 -22.45
CA ASN A 216 -3.52 -12.02 -23.60
C ASN A 216 -2.47 -10.93 -23.33
N ARG A 217 -1.89 -10.95 -22.12
CA ARG A 217 -0.85 -10.01 -21.70
C ARG A 217 0.50 -10.70 -21.55
N LEU A 218 0.57 -11.71 -20.70
CA LEU A 218 1.74 -12.57 -20.45
C LEU A 218 1.26 -13.97 -20.09
N GLY A 219 2.08 -14.99 -20.33
CA GLY A 219 1.82 -16.39 -19.97
C GLY A 219 2.05 -17.34 -21.15
N PHE A 220 2.30 -18.60 -20.84
CA PHE A 220 2.32 -19.66 -21.85
C PHE A 220 0.91 -19.95 -22.33
N ASP A 221 0.75 -20.10 -23.63
CA ASP A 221 -0.53 -20.52 -24.21
C ASP A 221 -0.77 -22.01 -23.99
N LEU A 222 -2.04 -22.44 -24.02
CA LEU A 222 -2.42 -23.84 -23.81
C LEU A 222 -1.70 -24.80 -24.77
N SER A 223 -1.47 -24.39 -26.00
CA SER A 223 -0.76 -25.17 -27.02
C SER A 223 0.75 -25.33 -26.77
N GLU A 224 1.29 -24.59 -25.80
CA GLU A 224 2.72 -24.60 -25.47
C GLU A 224 3.06 -25.48 -24.26
N ILE A 225 2.06 -26.09 -23.59
CA ILE A 225 2.23 -26.78 -22.30
C ILE A 225 3.11 -28.03 -22.44
N ASP A 226 2.94 -28.87 -23.47
CA ASP A 226 3.80 -30.02 -23.70
C ASP A 226 5.26 -29.62 -23.82
N LYS A 227 5.54 -28.59 -24.60
CA LYS A 227 6.90 -28.06 -24.78
C LYS A 227 7.43 -27.46 -23.47
N LEU A 228 6.57 -26.81 -22.66
CA LEU A 228 6.93 -26.28 -21.37
C LEU A 228 7.34 -27.37 -20.39
N CYS A 229 6.55 -28.45 -20.29
CA CYS A 229 6.83 -29.63 -19.46
C CYS A 229 8.20 -30.24 -19.80
N ASN A 230 8.46 -30.49 -21.08
CA ASN A 230 9.75 -31.00 -21.53
C ASN A 230 10.93 -30.13 -21.13
N LYS A 231 10.80 -28.80 -21.34
CA LYS A 231 11.86 -27.83 -20.98
C LYS A 231 12.11 -27.76 -19.47
N ILE A 232 11.07 -27.81 -18.66
CA ILE A 232 11.20 -27.75 -17.18
C ILE A 232 11.89 -29.03 -16.68
N ASN A 233 11.53 -30.18 -17.19
CA ASN A 233 12.14 -31.46 -16.83
C ASN A 233 13.65 -31.51 -17.12
N ASP A 234 14.11 -30.78 -18.14
CA ASP A 234 15.53 -30.66 -18.49
C ASP A 234 16.32 -29.76 -17.52
N VAL A 235 15.65 -28.95 -16.67
CA VAL A 235 16.29 -27.98 -15.76
C VAL A 235 16.16 -28.40 -14.31
N LYS A 236 17.07 -29.23 -13.83
CA LYS A 236 17.04 -29.82 -12.47
C LYS A 236 17.07 -28.79 -11.32
N GLN A 237 17.55 -27.58 -11.57
CA GLN A 237 17.67 -26.51 -10.56
C GLN A 237 16.38 -25.70 -10.38
N ILE A 238 15.31 -25.98 -11.12
CA ILE A 238 14.02 -25.32 -10.98
C ILE A 238 13.10 -26.14 -10.05
N LYS A 239 12.35 -25.43 -9.20
CA LYS A 239 11.19 -25.93 -8.47
C LYS A 239 9.99 -25.05 -8.82
N ILE A 240 8.91 -25.63 -9.29
CA ILE A 240 7.66 -24.90 -9.46
C ILE A 240 7.06 -24.63 -8.07
N ALA A 241 7.09 -23.39 -7.62
CA ALA A 241 6.43 -22.97 -6.38
C ALA A 241 4.92 -22.81 -6.61
N SER A 242 4.53 -22.22 -7.74
CA SER A 242 3.13 -22.09 -8.12
C SER A 242 2.91 -22.05 -9.63
N VAL A 243 1.67 -22.35 -10.01
CA VAL A 243 1.12 -22.11 -11.35
C VAL A 243 -0.05 -21.14 -11.20
N PHE A 244 -0.13 -20.14 -12.08
CA PHE A 244 -1.18 -19.14 -11.97
C PHE A 244 -1.61 -18.53 -13.31
N SER A 245 -2.82 -17.99 -13.30
CA SER A 245 -3.33 -17.15 -14.37
C SER A 245 -4.03 -15.90 -13.77
N HIS A 246 -4.84 -15.19 -14.56
CA HIS A 246 -5.52 -13.99 -14.09
C HIS A 246 -6.93 -13.88 -14.65
N LEU A 247 -7.94 -13.81 -13.78
CA LEU A 247 -9.31 -13.58 -14.18
C LEU A 247 -9.46 -12.16 -14.74
N VAL A 248 -10.01 -12.06 -15.96
CA VAL A 248 -10.09 -10.80 -16.70
C VAL A 248 -11.24 -9.93 -16.23
N ALA A 249 -12.38 -10.56 -15.94
CA ALA A 249 -13.65 -9.86 -15.70
C ALA A 249 -14.42 -10.47 -14.50
N SER A 250 -13.69 -10.83 -13.44
CA SER A 250 -14.29 -11.45 -12.25
C SER A 250 -15.21 -10.53 -11.44
N ASP A 251 -15.22 -9.23 -11.73
CA ASP A 251 -16.08 -8.20 -11.16
C ASP A 251 -17.34 -7.92 -12.00
N ASN A 252 -17.48 -8.51 -13.20
CA ASN A 252 -18.55 -8.25 -14.13
C ASN A 252 -19.30 -9.52 -14.52
N ASN A 253 -20.54 -9.68 -14.05
CA ASN A 253 -21.37 -10.84 -14.32
C ASN A 253 -21.73 -11.04 -15.80
N SER A 254 -21.66 -10.02 -16.63
CA SER A 254 -21.88 -10.15 -18.08
C SER A 254 -20.86 -11.06 -18.77
N PHE A 255 -19.70 -11.25 -18.15
CA PHE A 255 -18.63 -12.12 -18.65
C PHE A 255 -18.47 -13.42 -17.83
N ARG A 256 -19.54 -13.85 -17.15
CA ARG A 256 -19.50 -15.05 -16.30
C ARG A 256 -19.06 -16.30 -17.05
N GLU A 257 -19.61 -16.56 -18.24
CA GLU A 257 -19.26 -17.72 -19.04
C GLU A 257 -17.79 -17.71 -19.45
N PHE A 258 -17.28 -16.55 -19.88
CA PHE A 258 -15.86 -16.39 -20.18
C PHE A 258 -14.98 -16.68 -18.95
N THR A 259 -15.35 -16.19 -17.78
CA THR A 259 -14.63 -16.43 -16.53
C THR A 259 -14.63 -17.91 -16.15
N LEU A 260 -15.74 -18.62 -16.33
CA LEU A 260 -15.82 -20.07 -16.11
C LEU A 260 -14.94 -20.86 -17.09
N THR A 261 -14.90 -20.45 -18.37
CA THR A 261 -13.96 -21.02 -19.35
C THR A 261 -12.50 -20.83 -18.91
N GLN A 262 -12.12 -19.64 -18.45
CA GLN A 262 -10.77 -19.39 -17.91
C GLN A 262 -10.42 -20.35 -16.75
N ILE A 263 -11.37 -20.62 -15.86
CA ILE A 263 -11.20 -21.53 -14.73
C ILE A 263 -10.97 -22.96 -15.23
N GLN A 264 -11.79 -23.43 -16.15
CA GLN A 264 -11.70 -24.78 -16.72
C GLN A 264 -10.39 -25.01 -17.49
N GLU A 265 -9.98 -24.06 -18.32
CA GLU A 265 -8.70 -24.09 -19.03
C GLU A 265 -7.51 -24.16 -18.06
N PHE A 266 -7.55 -23.31 -17.01
CA PHE A 266 -6.53 -23.30 -15.97
C PHE A 266 -6.43 -24.64 -15.24
N GLU A 267 -7.54 -25.24 -14.87
CA GLU A 267 -7.56 -26.59 -14.25
C GLU A 267 -6.97 -27.65 -15.16
N THR A 268 -7.34 -27.64 -16.44
CA THR A 268 -6.80 -28.58 -17.44
C THR A 268 -5.28 -28.50 -17.50
N VAL A 269 -4.72 -27.30 -17.61
CA VAL A 269 -3.27 -27.08 -17.63
C VAL A 269 -2.60 -27.53 -16.32
N CYS A 270 -3.18 -27.19 -15.17
CA CYS A 270 -2.62 -27.59 -13.90
C CYS A 270 -2.57 -29.12 -13.72
N ASN A 271 -3.61 -29.81 -14.18
CA ASN A 271 -3.66 -31.27 -14.13
C ASN A 271 -2.59 -31.89 -15.05
N GLN A 272 -2.42 -31.37 -16.27
CA GLN A 272 -1.37 -31.81 -17.18
C GLN A 272 0.03 -31.56 -16.58
N LEU A 273 0.32 -30.39 -16.06
CA LEU A 273 1.60 -30.07 -15.41
C LEU A 273 1.89 -31.02 -14.23
N LYS A 274 0.89 -31.35 -13.41
CA LYS A 274 1.05 -32.33 -12.31
C LYS A 274 1.39 -33.71 -12.81
N GLN A 275 0.75 -34.16 -13.88
CA GLN A 275 1.01 -35.52 -14.46
C GLN A 275 2.40 -35.60 -15.06
N GLU A 276 2.86 -34.58 -15.79
CA GLU A 276 4.10 -34.64 -16.55
C GLU A 276 5.36 -34.24 -15.78
N ILE A 277 5.23 -33.36 -14.78
CA ILE A 277 6.37 -32.85 -14.00
C ILE A 277 6.45 -33.56 -12.64
N GLY A 278 5.30 -33.92 -12.05
CA GLY A 278 5.23 -34.60 -10.75
C GLY A 278 5.55 -33.74 -9.54
N ASP A 279 5.71 -32.42 -9.72
CA ASP A 279 5.97 -31.48 -8.64
C ASP A 279 4.66 -31.07 -7.95
N GLU A 280 4.70 -30.92 -6.62
CA GLU A 280 3.65 -30.27 -5.84
C GLU A 280 3.83 -28.75 -5.93
N PHE A 281 2.80 -28.05 -6.36
CA PHE A 281 2.78 -26.58 -6.49
C PHE A 281 1.44 -25.98 -6.07
N PHE A 282 1.46 -24.71 -5.66
CA PHE A 282 0.23 -23.97 -5.39
C PHE A 282 -0.39 -23.47 -6.69
N ARG A 283 -1.72 -23.59 -6.80
CA ARG A 283 -2.50 -22.96 -7.87
C ARG A 283 -3.08 -21.66 -7.37
N HIS A 284 -3.04 -20.59 -8.16
CA HIS A 284 -3.72 -19.36 -7.82
C HIS A 284 -4.25 -18.64 -9.07
N LEU A 285 -5.55 -18.40 -9.08
CA LEU A 285 -6.26 -17.77 -10.19
C LEU A 285 -6.98 -16.50 -9.73
N SER A 286 -7.68 -16.57 -8.60
CA SER A 286 -8.50 -15.49 -8.06
C SER A 286 -7.69 -14.24 -7.70
N ASN A 287 -8.16 -13.09 -8.20
CA ASN A 287 -7.82 -11.75 -7.74
C ASN A 287 -8.83 -11.31 -6.65
N THR A 288 -8.77 -10.07 -6.18
CA THR A 288 -9.68 -9.52 -5.16
C THR A 288 -11.15 -9.83 -5.43
N SER A 289 -11.64 -9.56 -6.64
CA SER A 289 -13.05 -9.81 -7.02
C SER A 289 -13.36 -11.30 -7.14
N GLY A 290 -12.39 -12.09 -7.63
CA GLY A 290 -12.53 -13.54 -7.78
C GLY A 290 -12.71 -14.25 -6.44
N ILE A 291 -12.10 -13.77 -5.37
CA ILE A 291 -12.25 -14.35 -4.03
C ILE A 291 -13.73 -14.46 -3.63
N LYS A 292 -14.49 -13.39 -3.84
CA LYS A 292 -15.92 -13.35 -3.50
C LYS A 292 -16.81 -13.98 -4.57
N ASN A 293 -16.57 -13.64 -5.84
CA ASN A 293 -17.52 -13.96 -6.92
C ASN A 293 -17.32 -15.35 -7.50
N TYR A 294 -16.13 -15.94 -7.33
CA TYR A 294 -15.77 -17.27 -7.85
C TYR A 294 -14.98 -18.08 -6.81
N PRO A 295 -15.60 -18.50 -5.67
CA PRO A 295 -14.93 -19.25 -4.63
C PRO A 295 -14.26 -20.54 -5.13
N ILE A 296 -14.82 -21.19 -6.18
CA ILE A 296 -14.27 -22.38 -6.83
C ILE A 296 -12.86 -22.15 -7.43
N ALA A 297 -12.48 -20.89 -7.71
CA ALA A 297 -11.20 -20.52 -8.29
C ALA A 297 -10.15 -20.11 -7.22
N SER A 298 -10.44 -20.31 -5.94
CA SER A 298 -9.51 -19.91 -4.87
C SER A 298 -8.32 -20.85 -4.74
N TYR A 299 -8.48 -22.13 -5.07
CA TYR A 299 -7.45 -23.17 -5.02
C TYR A 299 -6.63 -23.14 -3.72
N GLU A 300 -5.33 -23.39 -3.77
CA GLU A 300 -4.44 -23.37 -2.61
C GLU A 300 -3.99 -21.97 -2.22
N MET A 301 -4.14 -20.96 -3.13
CA MET A 301 -3.76 -19.58 -2.85
C MET A 301 -4.59 -18.59 -3.67
N VAL A 302 -4.81 -17.39 -3.11
CA VAL A 302 -5.45 -16.25 -3.79
C VAL A 302 -4.53 -15.04 -3.80
N ARG A 303 -4.79 -14.08 -4.74
CA ARG A 303 -4.05 -12.82 -4.80
C ARG A 303 -4.95 -11.66 -4.37
N LEU A 304 -4.70 -11.16 -3.15
CA LEU A 304 -5.40 -10.01 -2.60
C LEU A 304 -4.68 -8.71 -2.99
N GLY A 305 -5.37 -7.84 -3.70
CA GLY A 305 -4.86 -6.55 -4.15
C GLY A 305 -5.66 -5.40 -3.56
N ILE A 306 -6.38 -4.70 -4.41
CA ILE A 306 -7.01 -3.40 -4.10
C ILE A 306 -7.98 -3.45 -2.91
N GLY A 307 -8.62 -4.59 -2.67
CA GLY A 307 -9.55 -4.74 -1.55
C GLY A 307 -8.91 -4.52 -0.20
N MET A 308 -7.64 -4.93 0.01
CA MET A 308 -6.97 -4.67 1.28
C MET A 308 -6.70 -3.18 1.51
N TYR A 309 -6.67 -2.35 0.45
CA TYR A 309 -6.56 -0.89 0.55
C TYR A 309 -7.93 -0.18 0.75
N GLY A 310 -9.00 -0.94 0.97
CA GLY A 310 -10.33 -0.41 1.27
C GLY A 310 -11.17 -0.05 0.05
N ILE A 311 -10.83 -0.59 -1.11
CA ILE A 311 -11.56 -0.35 -2.36
C ILE A 311 -12.33 -1.61 -2.74
N GLY A 312 -13.66 -1.56 -2.56
CA GLY A 312 -14.57 -2.64 -2.91
C GLY A 312 -15.07 -2.56 -4.36
N ASN A 313 -15.34 -3.72 -4.95
CA ASN A 313 -15.84 -3.85 -6.32
C ASN A 313 -17.37 -3.91 -6.39
N SER A 314 -18.04 -4.06 -5.27
CA SER A 314 -19.50 -4.05 -5.14
C SER A 314 -19.95 -3.03 -4.11
N ASP A 315 -21.22 -2.60 -4.18
CA ASP A 315 -21.77 -1.66 -3.19
C ASP A 315 -21.86 -2.26 -1.79
N GLU A 316 -21.90 -3.58 -1.66
CA GLU A 316 -21.80 -4.28 -0.39
C GLU A 316 -20.37 -4.17 0.17
N GLU A 317 -19.36 -4.48 -0.64
CA GLU A 317 -17.95 -4.36 -0.19
C GLU A 317 -17.58 -2.92 0.18
N LYS A 318 -18.06 -1.92 -0.57
CA LYS A 318 -17.85 -0.49 -0.24
C LYS A 318 -18.38 -0.07 1.13
N LYS A 319 -19.39 -0.80 1.67
CA LYS A 319 -19.92 -0.57 3.02
C LYS A 319 -19.15 -1.27 4.12
N ILE A 320 -18.46 -2.36 3.78
CA ILE A 320 -17.74 -3.21 4.76
C ILE A 320 -16.27 -2.82 4.84
N LEU A 321 -15.65 -2.57 3.69
CA LEU A 321 -14.23 -2.25 3.63
C LEU A 321 -13.99 -0.81 4.09
N LEU A 322 -12.95 -0.64 4.89
CA LEU A 322 -12.58 0.65 5.46
C LEU A 322 -11.48 1.31 4.59
N PRO A 323 -11.60 2.59 4.24
CA PRO A 323 -10.56 3.32 3.51
C PRO A 323 -9.24 3.29 4.27
N VAL A 324 -8.16 2.86 3.61
CA VAL A 324 -6.82 2.82 4.20
C VAL A 324 -6.10 4.14 4.01
N GLY A 325 -6.26 4.77 2.85
CA GLY A 325 -5.62 6.04 2.52
C GLY A 325 -6.55 7.24 2.68
N ARG A 326 -6.03 8.32 3.29
CA ARG A 326 -6.68 9.64 3.40
C ARG A 326 -5.69 10.72 2.98
N LEU A 327 -5.89 11.31 1.80
CA LEU A 327 -5.06 12.41 1.31
C LEU A 327 -5.65 13.74 1.77
N LYS A 328 -4.86 14.51 2.50
CA LYS A 328 -5.28 15.80 3.05
C LYS A 328 -4.20 16.86 2.89
N THR A 329 -4.64 18.10 2.96
CA THR A 329 -3.82 19.32 2.94
C THR A 329 -4.46 20.39 3.80
N THR A 330 -3.96 21.63 3.75
CA THR A 330 -4.50 22.76 4.51
C THR A 330 -4.79 23.95 3.57
N ILE A 331 -5.51 24.94 4.08
CA ILE A 331 -5.71 26.21 3.37
C ILE A 331 -4.53 27.14 3.69
N ASN A 332 -3.75 27.53 2.67
CA ASN A 332 -2.63 28.46 2.84
C ASN A 332 -3.08 29.91 2.86
N GLN A 333 -4.06 30.27 2.04
CA GLN A 333 -4.55 31.65 1.94
C GLN A 333 -5.98 31.70 1.43
N ILE A 334 -6.76 32.63 1.95
CA ILE A 334 -8.11 32.98 1.46
C ILE A 334 -8.10 34.43 0.95
N ARG A 335 -8.60 34.63 -0.28
CA ARG A 335 -8.72 35.98 -0.89
C ARG A 335 -10.14 36.22 -1.35
N LYS A 336 -10.64 37.45 -1.11
CA LYS A 336 -11.82 37.94 -1.81
C LYS A 336 -11.42 38.35 -3.22
N VAL A 337 -12.09 37.84 -4.22
CA VAL A 337 -11.84 38.09 -5.64
C VAL A 337 -13.14 38.59 -6.27
N SER A 338 -13.12 39.75 -6.93
CA SER A 338 -14.32 40.28 -7.58
C SER A 338 -14.65 39.55 -8.87
N LYS A 339 -15.91 39.60 -9.28
CA LYS A 339 -16.42 38.89 -10.48
C LYS A 339 -15.73 39.34 -11.80
N GLU A 340 -15.16 40.56 -11.84
CA GLU A 340 -14.43 41.08 -12.99
C GLU A 340 -12.99 40.51 -13.10
N GLN A 341 -12.50 39.91 -12.01
CA GLN A 341 -11.18 39.29 -11.95
C GLN A 341 -11.24 37.84 -12.39
N THR A 342 -10.09 37.23 -12.53
CA THR A 342 -9.95 35.83 -12.93
C THR A 342 -8.95 35.11 -12.06
N VAL A 343 -9.07 33.78 -11.96
CA VAL A 343 -8.23 32.95 -11.10
C VAL A 343 -7.31 32.05 -11.95
N GLY A 344 -6.03 32.02 -11.59
CA GLY A 344 -5.04 31.07 -12.10
C GLY A 344 -4.52 31.36 -13.51
N TYR A 345 -3.71 30.41 -14.00
CA TYR A 345 -3.05 30.49 -15.30
C TYR A 345 -4.03 30.62 -16.47
N ASN A 346 -3.64 31.40 -17.49
CA ASN A 346 -4.44 31.73 -18.66
C ASN A 346 -5.76 32.43 -18.33
N ARG A 347 -5.89 32.97 -17.12
CA ARG A 347 -7.13 33.60 -16.66
C ARG A 347 -8.34 32.66 -16.81
N ALA A 348 -8.11 31.33 -16.59
CA ALA A 348 -9.11 30.29 -16.90
C ALA A 348 -10.26 30.27 -15.90
N GLY A 349 -10.00 30.56 -14.63
CA GLY A 349 -11.04 30.63 -13.60
C GLY A 349 -11.85 31.93 -13.72
N LYS A 350 -13.11 31.80 -14.14
CA LYS A 350 -14.07 32.91 -14.22
C LYS A 350 -15.05 32.84 -13.06
N LEU A 351 -15.42 33.98 -12.53
CA LEU A 351 -16.34 34.12 -11.41
C LEU A 351 -17.68 34.69 -11.89
N ASN A 352 -18.78 34.16 -11.38
CA ASN A 352 -20.12 34.69 -11.63
C ASN A 352 -20.48 35.80 -10.66
N ASN A 353 -19.92 35.75 -9.43
CA ASN A 353 -20.12 36.71 -8.34
C ASN A 353 -18.78 36.97 -7.68
N ASP A 354 -18.74 38.01 -6.82
CA ASP A 354 -17.62 38.18 -5.90
C ASP A 354 -17.48 36.92 -5.03
N SER A 355 -16.31 36.35 -4.97
CA SER A 355 -16.09 35.03 -4.37
C SER A 355 -14.91 35.06 -3.39
N PHE A 356 -14.92 34.15 -2.44
CA PHE A 356 -13.78 33.81 -1.62
C PHE A 356 -13.03 32.61 -2.21
N ILE A 357 -11.78 32.83 -2.57
CA ILE A 357 -10.94 31.79 -3.20
C ILE A 357 -9.84 31.40 -2.22
N ALA A 358 -9.81 30.11 -1.90
CA ALA A 358 -8.75 29.51 -1.09
C ALA A 358 -7.68 28.86 -1.97
N THR A 359 -6.43 28.96 -1.55
CA THR A 359 -5.26 28.34 -2.18
C THR A 359 -4.77 27.20 -1.29
N LEU A 360 -4.58 26.02 -1.89
CA LEU A 360 -4.11 24.80 -1.26
C LEU A 360 -2.70 24.46 -1.74
N PRO A 361 -1.77 23.99 -0.88
CA PRO A 361 -0.41 23.57 -1.24
C PRO A 361 -0.40 22.12 -1.80
N ILE A 362 -1.22 21.87 -2.80
CA ILE A 362 -1.27 20.61 -3.55
C ILE A 362 -1.51 20.91 -5.03
N GLY A 363 -0.74 20.28 -5.89
CA GLY A 363 -0.84 20.43 -7.34
C GLY A 363 -0.60 19.14 -8.10
N TYR A 364 -0.38 19.25 -9.44
CA TYR A 364 -0.23 18.04 -10.25
C TYR A 364 1.10 17.30 -9.99
N ALA A 365 2.11 17.95 -9.44
CA ALA A 365 3.34 17.28 -9.03
C ALA A 365 3.17 16.43 -7.76
N ASP A 366 2.09 16.66 -6.99
CA ASP A 366 1.69 15.85 -5.85
C ASP A 366 0.77 14.69 -6.23
N GLY A 367 0.28 14.69 -7.48
CA GLY A 367 -0.69 13.72 -7.98
C GLY A 367 -2.12 14.26 -8.09
N PHE A 368 -2.37 15.54 -7.78
CA PHE A 368 -3.68 16.15 -7.99
C PHE A 368 -3.82 16.62 -9.44
N SER A 369 -4.35 15.76 -10.29
CA SER A 369 -4.34 15.89 -11.74
C SER A 369 -4.88 17.22 -12.25
N ARG A 370 -4.24 17.75 -13.30
CA ARG A 370 -4.65 18.99 -13.96
C ARG A 370 -6.06 18.93 -14.58
N LYS A 371 -6.56 17.71 -14.89
CA LYS A 371 -7.93 17.48 -15.36
C LYS A 371 -8.99 17.86 -14.34
N LEU A 372 -8.64 17.94 -13.06
CA LEU A 372 -9.54 18.34 -11.97
C LEU A 372 -9.74 19.86 -11.87
N GLY A 373 -9.11 20.67 -12.72
CA GLY A 373 -9.31 22.13 -12.72
C GLY A 373 -10.69 22.57 -13.18
N ASN A 374 -10.96 23.86 -13.04
CA ASN A 374 -12.14 24.54 -13.58
C ASN A 374 -13.49 23.91 -13.16
N GLY A 375 -13.64 23.53 -11.89
CA GLY A 375 -14.87 23.01 -11.30
C GLY A 375 -15.10 21.50 -11.47
N VAL A 376 -14.22 20.80 -12.20
CA VAL A 376 -14.31 19.34 -12.36
C VAL A 376 -14.01 18.62 -11.03
N GLY A 377 -12.92 18.99 -10.38
CA GLY A 377 -12.55 18.46 -9.07
C GLY A 377 -13.31 19.16 -7.95
N LYS A 378 -13.50 18.42 -6.86
CA LYS A 378 -14.02 18.93 -5.60
C LYS A 378 -13.14 18.42 -4.47
N VAL A 379 -13.09 19.19 -3.38
CA VAL A 379 -12.44 18.83 -2.13
C VAL A 379 -13.40 19.03 -0.97
N TYR A 380 -13.19 18.33 0.14
CA TYR A 380 -14.07 18.40 1.29
C TYR A 380 -13.46 19.28 2.40
N ILE A 381 -14.24 20.23 2.92
CA ILE A 381 -13.85 21.18 3.96
C ILE A 381 -15.05 21.41 4.88
N ASN A 382 -14.89 21.23 6.19
CA ASN A 382 -15.88 21.60 7.21
C ASN A 382 -17.33 21.16 6.86
N GLY A 383 -17.50 19.89 6.39
CA GLY A 383 -18.81 19.33 6.08
C GLY A 383 -19.34 19.62 4.69
N LYS A 384 -18.60 20.36 3.83
CA LYS A 384 -19.03 20.76 2.49
C LYS A 384 -18.00 20.45 1.41
N LEU A 385 -18.46 20.42 0.16
CA LEU A 385 -17.59 20.23 -1.01
C LEU A 385 -17.33 21.58 -1.68
N ALA A 386 -16.04 21.94 -1.80
CA ALA A 386 -15.55 23.12 -2.51
C ALA A 386 -15.09 22.71 -3.93
N PRO A 387 -15.57 23.33 -5.00
CA PRO A 387 -15.09 23.06 -6.35
C PRO A 387 -13.74 23.74 -6.60
N THR A 388 -12.92 23.13 -7.45
CA THR A 388 -11.71 23.75 -7.98
C THR A 388 -12.06 24.94 -8.89
N ILE A 389 -11.23 25.95 -8.93
CA ILE A 389 -11.37 27.09 -9.86
C ILE A 389 -10.05 27.41 -10.54
N GLY A 390 -10.12 27.71 -11.82
CA GLY A 390 -8.91 27.89 -12.64
C GLY A 390 -8.14 26.59 -12.88
N ASN A 391 -7.01 26.72 -13.55
CA ASN A 391 -6.13 25.57 -13.83
C ASN A 391 -5.34 25.19 -12.58
N ILE A 392 -5.26 23.90 -12.29
CA ILE A 392 -4.38 23.38 -11.23
C ILE A 392 -2.93 23.65 -11.62
N CYS A 393 -2.14 24.17 -10.67
CA CYS A 393 -0.73 24.49 -10.84
C CYS A 393 0.16 23.27 -10.50
N MET A 394 1.47 23.42 -10.59
CA MET A 394 2.43 22.37 -10.25
C MET A 394 2.31 21.98 -8.77
N ASP A 395 2.26 22.99 -7.90
CA ASP A 395 2.34 22.84 -6.43
C ASP A 395 1.14 23.43 -5.70
N MET A 396 0.15 24.00 -6.40
CA MET A 396 -0.98 24.70 -5.80
C MET A 396 -2.28 24.48 -6.57
N THR A 397 -3.38 24.51 -5.84
CA THR A 397 -4.74 24.46 -6.37
C THR A 397 -5.60 25.54 -5.75
N MET A 398 -6.41 26.22 -6.54
CA MET A 398 -7.40 27.18 -6.09
C MET A 398 -8.78 26.54 -6.07
N ILE A 399 -9.56 26.85 -5.02
CA ILE A 399 -10.91 26.36 -4.80
C ILE A 399 -11.84 27.52 -4.41
N ASP A 400 -13.10 27.42 -4.77
CA ASP A 400 -14.12 28.38 -4.38
C ASP A 400 -14.73 27.97 -3.03
N VAL A 401 -14.53 28.81 -2.01
CA VAL A 401 -15.04 28.59 -0.64
C VAL A 401 -16.10 29.61 -0.23
N SER A 402 -16.72 30.32 -1.20
CA SER A 402 -17.68 31.40 -0.94
C SER A 402 -18.86 30.98 -0.05
N GLU A 403 -19.27 29.71 -0.11
CA GLU A 403 -20.38 29.16 0.68
C GLU A 403 -19.91 28.33 1.89
N ILE A 404 -18.62 28.36 2.20
CA ILE A 404 -18.01 27.54 3.25
C ILE A 404 -17.40 28.44 4.30
N ASN A 405 -17.80 28.28 5.55
CA ASN A 405 -17.15 28.94 6.66
C ASN A 405 -15.83 28.20 6.97
N CYS A 406 -14.71 28.78 6.56
CA CYS A 406 -13.38 28.23 6.79
C CYS A 406 -12.34 29.33 6.98
N LEU A 407 -11.20 28.97 7.54
CA LEU A 407 -10.07 29.82 7.84
C LEU A 407 -8.78 29.29 7.22
N GLU A 408 -7.78 30.13 7.09
CA GLU A 408 -6.40 29.72 6.76
C GLU A 408 -5.90 28.75 7.84
N GLY A 409 -5.30 27.63 7.42
CA GLY A 409 -4.90 26.52 8.28
C GLY A 409 -5.94 25.41 8.43
N ASP A 410 -7.20 25.60 8.01
CA ASP A 410 -8.21 24.54 8.05
C ASP A 410 -7.82 23.35 7.17
N GLU A 411 -8.14 22.14 7.66
CA GLU A 411 -7.89 20.88 6.96
C GLU A 411 -8.80 20.72 5.74
N VAL A 412 -8.22 20.25 4.66
CA VAL A 412 -8.90 20.00 3.38
C VAL A 412 -8.66 18.54 2.97
N ILE A 413 -9.73 17.78 2.78
CA ILE A 413 -9.66 16.37 2.36
C ILE A 413 -9.78 16.28 0.84
N ILE A 414 -8.78 15.69 0.22
CA ILE A 414 -8.75 15.40 -1.22
C ILE A 414 -9.47 14.09 -1.53
N PHE A 415 -9.20 13.05 -0.75
CA PHE A 415 -9.99 11.82 -0.68
C PHE A 415 -9.78 11.14 0.68
N GLY A 416 -10.78 10.41 1.15
CA GLY A 416 -10.81 9.73 2.43
C GLY A 416 -12.22 9.24 2.74
N PRO A 417 -12.53 8.93 4.01
CA PRO A 417 -13.88 8.56 4.42
C PRO A 417 -14.94 9.61 4.09
N GLU A 418 -14.60 10.89 4.25
CA GLU A 418 -15.51 12.04 4.05
C GLU A 418 -15.77 12.31 2.56
N TYR A 419 -14.82 12.04 1.71
CA TYR A 419 -14.91 12.17 0.25
C TYR A 419 -14.27 10.95 -0.42
N PRO A 420 -15.06 9.89 -0.68
CA PRO A 420 -14.56 8.63 -1.18
C PRO A 420 -13.78 8.76 -2.50
N ILE A 421 -12.67 8.05 -2.60
CA ILE A 421 -11.77 8.05 -3.76
C ILE A 421 -12.47 7.73 -5.09
N TYR A 422 -13.60 7.02 -5.05
CA TYR A 422 -14.45 6.73 -6.22
C TYR A 422 -14.95 7.99 -6.92
N ASN A 423 -15.24 9.06 -6.14
CA ASN A 423 -15.70 10.34 -6.68
C ASN A 423 -14.58 11.01 -7.49
N LEU A 424 -13.35 10.96 -6.97
CA LEU A 424 -12.19 11.51 -7.66
C LEU A 424 -11.87 10.72 -8.93
N ALA A 425 -11.92 9.38 -8.85
CA ALA A 425 -11.73 8.51 -10.00
C ALA A 425 -12.78 8.77 -11.10
N LYS A 426 -14.05 8.93 -10.73
CA LYS A 426 -15.12 9.28 -11.65
C LYS A 426 -14.88 10.62 -12.34
N ASN A 427 -14.48 11.65 -11.59
CA ASN A 427 -14.19 12.98 -12.14
C ASN A 427 -12.99 12.98 -13.10
N LEU A 428 -12.08 12.02 -12.94
CA LEU A 428 -10.91 11.83 -13.81
C LEU A 428 -11.17 10.88 -14.98
N ASP A 429 -12.34 10.26 -15.05
CA ASP A 429 -12.66 9.19 -16.00
C ASP A 429 -11.66 8.03 -15.90
N THR A 430 -11.43 7.55 -14.70
CA THR A 430 -10.49 6.48 -14.40
C THR A 430 -10.94 5.60 -13.22
N ILE A 431 -10.06 4.74 -12.75
CA ILE A 431 -10.29 3.79 -11.66
C ILE A 431 -9.53 4.18 -10.37
N PRO A 432 -10.02 3.78 -9.19
CA PRO A 432 -9.36 4.08 -7.92
C PRO A 432 -7.89 3.63 -7.82
N TYR A 433 -7.51 2.58 -8.54
CA TYR A 433 -6.10 2.12 -8.63
C TYR A 433 -5.16 3.21 -9.14
N GLU A 434 -5.57 3.90 -10.21
CA GLU A 434 -4.76 4.97 -10.80
C GLU A 434 -4.69 6.15 -9.84
N VAL A 435 -5.80 6.54 -9.22
CA VAL A 435 -5.84 7.65 -8.26
C VAL A 435 -4.89 7.41 -7.08
N LEU A 436 -4.87 6.19 -6.50
CA LEU A 436 -3.93 5.85 -5.42
C LEU A 436 -2.48 5.95 -5.88
N THR A 437 -2.17 5.36 -7.04
CA THR A 437 -0.79 5.31 -7.56
C THR A 437 -0.29 6.63 -8.10
N MET A 438 -1.19 7.58 -8.41
CA MET A 438 -0.84 8.94 -8.82
C MET A 438 -0.27 9.79 -7.68
N VAL A 439 -0.58 9.47 -6.40
CA VAL A 439 -0.05 10.23 -5.27
C VAL A 439 1.48 10.15 -5.26
N SER A 440 2.12 11.26 -5.58
CA SER A 440 3.58 11.37 -5.72
C SER A 440 4.32 10.95 -4.44
N GLN A 441 5.50 10.36 -4.59
CA GLN A 441 6.36 10.00 -3.45
C GLN A 441 6.84 11.21 -2.63
N ARG A 442 6.76 12.43 -3.17
CA ARG A 442 7.07 13.66 -2.42
C ARG A 442 6.01 14.01 -1.38
N VAL A 443 4.77 13.53 -1.54
CA VAL A 443 3.74 13.61 -0.50
C VAL A 443 4.12 12.67 0.64
N LYS A 444 4.25 13.20 1.85
CA LYS A 444 4.63 12.41 3.04
C LYS A 444 3.55 11.38 3.35
N ARG A 445 3.94 10.13 3.62
CA ARG A 445 3.06 9.09 4.18
C ARG A 445 3.18 9.11 5.68
N VAL A 446 2.03 9.16 6.34
CA VAL A 446 1.91 9.13 7.81
C VAL A 446 1.11 7.89 8.17
N PHE A 447 1.72 6.95 8.89
CA PHE A 447 1.09 5.70 9.27
C PHE A 447 0.42 5.86 10.63
N ILE A 448 -0.87 5.50 10.71
CA ILE A 448 -1.68 5.60 11.92
C ILE A 448 -2.22 4.24 12.34
N HIS A 449 -2.40 4.08 13.64
CA HIS A 449 -2.97 2.92 14.32
C HIS A 449 -4.12 3.42 15.21
N GLU A 450 -5.30 3.63 14.63
CA GLU A 450 -6.50 4.10 15.36
C GLU A 450 -7.72 3.22 15.08
#